data_42626580f491ea893e41dd5096642d93
#
_entry.id   42626580f491ea893e41dd5096642d93
#
_cell.length_a   1.000
_cell.length_b   1.000
_cell.length_c   1.000
_cell.angle_alpha   90.00
_cell.angle_beta   90.00
_cell.angle_gamma   90.00
#
_symmetry.space_group_name_H-M   'P 1'
#
loop_
_entity.id
_entity.type
_entity.pdbx_description
1 polymer ?
#
loop_
_entity_poly.entity_id
_entity_poly.type
_entity_poly.pdbx_seq_one_letter_code
_entity_poly.pdbx_strand_id
1 'polypeptide(L)'
;GTPLAKVNENFDWDTEELTFEYEIGLVPSFELDLEAKNDIVKYIVTADDKLIDGQVERIQKQFGNPIPQEVVVETADLNGIFTNEAEGIANTTTINLSVFKDKATQDLFLGKKVGDVVTVNTKGLFEDDHQLMDYLKVGHDNVHGLAIDVDFTIEAITISEPAELNQELFDKLFGPGNVASLEDLKAKIKEDAESQFAQQADQKLLGDVTEFLIENTKFDLPAEFLKKWLQTVGEKKLSPEEAEVEYARSEKGLRFQLIEGRALAQSNIQITFEDLKSFTAKNIRQQMAQFGQTNPTDEEVQGIVAR
;
A
#
# COMPACT_ATOMS: atom_id res chain seq x y z
N GLY A 1 -33.08 10.31 7.66
CA GLY A 1 -32.54 9.44 8.70
C GLY A 1 -33.64 8.64 9.37
N THR A 2 -33.34 7.56 10.06
CA THR A 2 -34.27 6.73 10.79
C THR A 2 -34.68 7.47 12.06
N PRO A 3 -35.98 7.75 12.31
CA PRO A 3 -36.44 8.39 13.53
C PRO A 3 -36.26 7.48 14.74
N LEU A 4 -35.96 8.08 15.91
CA LEU A 4 -35.88 7.37 17.19
C LEU A 4 -37.24 7.46 17.87
N ALA A 5 -37.88 6.32 18.18
CA ALA A 5 -39.09 6.28 18.93
C ALA A 5 -38.83 6.72 20.37
N LYS A 6 -39.63 7.64 20.88
CA LYS A 6 -39.66 7.95 22.30
C LYS A 6 -40.50 6.90 23.03
N VAL A 7 -39.87 6.20 23.93
CA VAL A 7 -40.58 5.19 24.75
C VAL A 7 -41.38 5.90 25.81
N ASN A 8 -42.73 5.66 25.77
CA ASN A 8 -43.64 6.10 26.82
C ASN A 8 -44.00 4.86 27.68
N GLU A 9 -43.43 4.75 28.86
CA GLU A 9 -43.64 3.62 29.77
C GLU A 9 -45.09 3.56 30.29
N ASN A 10 -45.81 4.67 30.24
CA ASN A 10 -47.19 4.80 30.67
C ASN A 10 -48.17 4.91 29.49
N PHE A 11 -47.84 4.27 28.36
CA PHE A 11 -48.67 4.33 27.17
C PHE A 11 -49.98 3.58 27.38
N ASP A 12 -51.10 4.29 27.28
CA ASP A 12 -52.46 3.73 27.41
C ASP A 12 -52.95 3.25 26.05
N TRP A 13 -53.11 1.95 25.89
CA TRP A 13 -53.55 1.31 24.66
C TRP A 13 -55.08 1.33 24.50
N ASP A 14 -55.82 1.70 25.55
CA ASP A 14 -57.30 1.67 25.57
C ASP A 14 -57.93 3.02 25.19
N THR A 15 -57.12 3.99 24.76
CA THR A 15 -57.59 5.31 24.28
C THR A 15 -58.03 5.23 22.81
N GLU A 16 -59.05 6.05 22.43
CA GLU A 16 -59.53 6.14 21.05
C GLU A 16 -58.49 6.72 20.08
N GLU A 17 -57.55 7.56 20.58
CA GLU A 17 -56.50 8.14 19.81
C GLU A 17 -55.13 7.75 20.41
N LEU A 18 -54.30 7.13 19.57
CA LEU A 18 -52.91 6.74 19.93
C LEU A 18 -51.93 7.74 19.37
N THR A 19 -51.13 8.36 20.23
CA THR A 19 -50.07 9.30 19.83
C THR A 19 -48.70 8.70 20.01
N PHE A 20 -47.90 8.63 18.94
CA PHE A 20 -46.53 8.17 18.96
C PHE A 20 -45.59 9.35 18.73
N GLU A 21 -44.61 9.48 19.59
CA GLU A 21 -43.58 10.51 19.50
C GLU A 21 -42.27 9.96 18.94
N TYR A 22 -41.67 10.73 18.08
CA TYR A 22 -40.35 10.40 17.51
C TYR A 22 -39.41 11.59 17.59
N GLU A 23 -38.15 11.31 17.87
CA GLU A 23 -37.05 12.26 17.75
C GLU A 23 -36.42 12.11 16.37
N ILE A 24 -36.20 13.22 15.68
CA ILE A 24 -35.60 13.26 14.35
C ILE A 24 -34.37 14.19 14.36
N GLY A 25 -33.25 13.75 13.82
CA GLY A 25 -32.15 14.62 13.52
C GLY A 25 -32.30 15.30 12.16
N LEU A 26 -32.31 16.61 12.17
CA LEU A 26 -32.40 17.40 10.93
C LEU A 26 -31.00 17.61 10.36
N VAL A 27 -30.92 17.56 9.01
CA VAL A 27 -29.72 17.97 8.30
C VAL A 27 -29.51 19.46 8.51
N PRO A 28 -28.36 19.93 8.97
CA PRO A 28 -28.10 21.35 9.15
C PRO A 28 -28.11 22.07 7.79
N SER A 29 -28.58 23.32 7.80
CA SER A 29 -28.40 24.21 6.66
C SER A 29 -27.09 24.96 6.78
N PHE A 30 -26.32 25.00 5.72
CA PHE A 30 -25.07 25.74 5.64
C PHE A 30 -24.81 26.23 4.21
N GLU A 31 -24.02 27.27 4.10
CA GLU A 31 -23.52 27.77 2.82
C GLU A 31 -22.16 27.11 2.55
N LEU A 32 -21.95 26.72 1.30
CA LEU A 32 -20.70 26.12 0.85
C LEU A 32 -20.06 27.04 -0.19
N ASP A 33 -18.88 27.57 0.11
CA ASP A 33 -18.06 28.33 -0.81
C ASP A 33 -17.13 27.37 -1.56
N LEU A 34 -17.38 27.15 -2.84
CA LEU A 34 -16.54 26.38 -3.74
C LEU A 34 -15.54 27.24 -4.52
N GLU A 35 -15.67 28.57 -4.40
CA GLU A 35 -14.72 29.52 -4.99
C GLU A 35 -13.51 29.68 -4.08
N ALA A 36 -12.73 28.62 -3.93
CA ALA A 36 -11.54 28.64 -3.09
C ALA A 36 -10.56 29.72 -3.61
N LYS A 37 -10.39 30.76 -2.82
CA LYS A 37 -9.39 31.82 -3.06
C LYS A 37 -8.04 31.49 -2.47
N ASN A 38 -7.87 30.25 -2.04
CA ASN A 38 -6.71 29.79 -1.31
C ASN A 38 -5.86 28.84 -2.15
N ASP A 39 -4.60 28.78 -1.80
CA ASP A 39 -3.54 28.06 -2.49
C ASP A 39 -3.63 26.54 -2.31
N ILE A 40 -4.74 25.94 -2.73
CA ILE A 40 -4.79 24.47 -2.87
C ILE A 40 -3.98 24.14 -4.13
N VAL A 41 -2.83 23.51 -3.93
CA VAL A 41 -1.88 23.24 -5.00
C VAL A 41 -2.14 21.86 -5.59
N LYS A 42 -2.41 21.82 -6.89
CA LYS A 42 -2.35 20.58 -7.65
C LYS A 42 -0.90 20.36 -8.13
N TYR A 43 -0.28 19.29 -7.63
CA TYR A 43 1.07 18.94 -8.05
C TYR A 43 1.05 18.21 -9.39
N ILE A 44 2.02 18.54 -10.25
CA ILE A 44 2.37 17.78 -11.44
C ILE A 44 3.80 17.31 -11.24
N VAL A 45 3.97 16.00 -11.08
CA VAL A 45 5.27 15.38 -10.84
C VAL A 45 5.72 14.70 -12.12
N THR A 46 6.89 15.07 -12.61
CA THR A 46 7.52 14.49 -13.80
C THR A 46 8.65 13.56 -13.39
N ALA A 47 8.83 12.48 -14.15
CA ALA A 47 9.96 11.59 -13.97
C ALA A 47 11.21 12.20 -14.63
N ASP A 48 12.27 12.40 -13.85
CA ASP A 48 13.56 12.86 -14.35
C ASP A 48 14.40 11.69 -14.93
N ASP A 49 15.45 12.04 -15.67
CA ASP A 49 16.33 11.06 -16.29
C ASP A 49 16.99 10.14 -15.26
N LYS A 50 17.31 10.65 -14.06
CA LYS A 50 17.91 9.85 -13.00
C LYS A 50 17.00 8.74 -12.52
N LEU A 51 15.71 9.02 -12.36
CA LEU A 51 14.71 8.03 -11.98
C LEU A 51 14.57 7.00 -13.10
N ILE A 52 14.46 7.45 -14.36
CA ILE A 52 14.29 6.59 -15.53
C ILE A 52 15.50 5.67 -15.71
N ASP A 53 16.73 6.21 -15.68
CA ASP A 53 17.97 5.46 -15.81
C ASP A 53 18.14 4.45 -14.66
N GLY A 54 17.84 4.87 -13.42
CA GLY A 54 17.84 3.98 -12.27
C GLY A 54 16.84 2.83 -12.39
N GLN A 55 15.70 3.04 -13.05
CA GLN A 55 14.74 1.98 -13.30
C GLN A 55 15.23 1.03 -14.41
N VAL A 56 15.88 1.54 -15.45
CA VAL A 56 16.52 0.71 -16.50
C VAL A 56 17.59 -0.18 -15.87
N GLU A 57 18.49 0.38 -15.04
CA GLU A 57 19.49 -0.40 -14.34
C GLU A 57 18.89 -1.48 -13.44
N ARG A 58 17.79 -1.18 -12.77
CA ARG A 58 17.09 -2.15 -11.91
C ARG A 58 16.52 -3.29 -12.74
N ILE A 59 15.91 -2.99 -13.90
CA ILE A 59 15.42 -3.99 -14.84
C ILE A 59 16.59 -4.87 -15.32
N GLN A 60 17.70 -4.28 -15.74
CA GLN A 60 18.88 -5.04 -16.16
C GLN A 60 19.40 -5.98 -15.08
N LYS A 61 19.46 -5.54 -13.83
CA LYS A 61 19.88 -6.37 -12.70
C LYS A 61 18.87 -7.49 -12.41
N GLN A 62 17.58 -7.18 -12.43
CA GLN A 62 16.53 -8.14 -12.11
C GLN A 62 16.43 -9.27 -13.13
N PHE A 63 16.68 -8.97 -14.40
CA PHE A 63 16.61 -9.92 -15.51
C PHE A 63 18.01 -10.38 -15.99
N GLY A 64 19.05 -10.02 -15.24
CA GLY A 64 20.40 -10.44 -15.50
C GLY A 64 20.62 -11.94 -15.34
N ASN A 65 21.65 -12.45 -15.96
CA ASN A 65 22.03 -13.86 -15.88
C ASN A 65 23.07 -14.07 -14.80
N PRO A 66 22.93 -15.08 -13.92
CA PRO A 66 23.97 -15.44 -12.98
C PRO A 66 25.13 -16.12 -13.72
N ILE A 67 26.32 -15.55 -13.60
CA ILE A 67 27.56 -16.13 -14.16
C ILE A 67 28.37 -16.75 -13.03
N PRO A 68 28.73 -18.05 -13.10
CA PRO A 68 29.58 -18.70 -12.12
C PRO A 68 30.96 -18.03 -12.01
N GLN A 69 31.44 -17.92 -10.78
CA GLN A 69 32.78 -17.40 -10.45
C GLN A 69 33.58 -18.40 -9.69
N GLU A 70 34.90 -18.35 -9.85
CA GLU A 70 35.85 -19.23 -9.11
C GLU A 70 36.15 -18.70 -7.71
N VAL A 71 36.12 -17.39 -7.55
CA VAL A 71 36.44 -16.71 -6.29
C VAL A 71 35.44 -15.64 -5.95
N VAL A 72 35.22 -15.42 -4.68
CA VAL A 72 34.32 -14.39 -4.17
C VAL A 72 34.88 -13.00 -4.44
N VAL A 73 34.11 -12.18 -5.14
CA VAL A 73 34.30 -10.75 -5.36
C VAL A 73 33.27 -9.95 -4.64
N GLU A 74 33.44 -8.63 -4.48
CA GLU A 74 32.55 -7.76 -3.68
C GLU A 74 31.10 -7.79 -4.13
N THR A 75 30.85 -7.97 -5.43
CA THR A 75 29.50 -7.98 -6.04
C THR A 75 28.91 -9.39 -6.20
N ALA A 76 29.61 -10.41 -5.66
CA ALA A 76 29.17 -11.79 -5.82
C ALA A 76 27.94 -12.12 -4.94
N ASP A 77 27.06 -12.94 -5.49
CA ASP A 77 26.05 -13.66 -4.76
C ASP A 77 26.60 -15.05 -4.40
N LEU A 78 26.50 -15.41 -3.14
CA LEU A 78 26.99 -16.65 -2.59
C LEU A 78 25.81 -17.54 -2.23
N ASN A 79 25.67 -18.67 -2.90
CA ASN A 79 24.78 -19.72 -2.45
C ASN A 79 25.59 -20.64 -1.50
N GLY A 80 25.01 -20.94 -0.35
CA GLY A 80 25.68 -21.75 0.66
C GLY A 80 24.81 -22.06 1.84
N ILE A 81 25.38 -22.76 2.80
CA ILE A 81 24.65 -23.21 3.99
C ILE A 81 25.27 -22.61 5.26
N PHE A 82 24.41 -21.98 6.07
CA PHE A 82 24.72 -21.62 7.45
C PHE A 82 24.54 -22.84 8.35
N THR A 83 25.51 -23.13 9.17
CA THR A 83 25.46 -24.26 10.12
C THR A 83 25.95 -23.87 11.52
N ASN A 84 25.26 -24.39 12.54
CA ASN A 84 25.71 -24.47 13.92
C ASN A 84 25.01 -25.69 14.55
N GLU A 85 25.74 -26.76 14.78
CA GLU A 85 25.21 -28.03 15.30
C GLU A 85 24.63 -27.89 16.72
N ALA A 86 25.26 -27.05 17.57
CA ALA A 86 24.84 -26.87 18.95
C ALA A 86 23.47 -26.21 19.05
N GLU A 87 23.15 -25.31 18.12
CA GLU A 87 21.89 -24.57 18.06
C GLU A 87 20.91 -25.17 17.03
N GLY A 88 21.30 -26.26 16.37
CA GLY A 88 20.47 -26.92 15.36
C GLY A 88 20.23 -26.08 14.10
N ILE A 89 21.16 -25.18 13.79
CA ILE A 89 21.07 -24.32 12.60
C ILE A 89 21.65 -25.07 11.40
N ALA A 90 20.83 -25.21 10.35
CA ALA A 90 21.23 -25.71 9.05
C ALA A 90 20.29 -25.11 7.99
N ASN A 91 20.70 -24.00 7.36
CA ASN A 91 19.86 -23.33 6.37
C ASN A 91 20.65 -22.96 5.12
N THR A 92 20.23 -23.50 3.97
CA THR A 92 20.77 -23.12 2.66
C THR A 92 20.11 -21.82 2.22
N THR A 93 20.93 -20.86 1.85
CA THR A 93 20.46 -19.53 1.43
C THR A 93 21.44 -18.91 0.44
N THR A 94 20.98 -17.86 -0.23
CA THR A 94 21.82 -17.02 -1.08
C THR A 94 22.01 -15.67 -0.38
N ILE A 95 23.26 -15.24 -0.26
CA ILE A 95 23.64 -13.96 0.33
C ILE A 95 24.49 -13.15 -0.64
N ASN A 96 24.33 -11.84 -0.64
CA ASN A 96 25.26 -10.89 -1.21
C ASN A 96 26.08 -10.27 -0.06
N LEU A 97 27.36 -9.98 -0.27
CA LEU A 97 28.22 -9.44 0.79
C LEU A 97 27.69 -8.13 1.41
N SER A 98 26.91 -7.36 0.65
CA SER A 98 26.30 -6.11 1.14
C SER A 98 25.24 -6.31 2.23
N VAL A 99 24.77 -7.53 2.50
CA VAL A 99 23.82 -7.79 3.60
C VAL A 99 24.50 -7.72 4.97
N PHE A 100 25.83 -7.94 5.01
CA PHE A 100 26.59 -7.83 6.25
C PHE A 100 26.84 -6.37 6.61
N LYS A 101 26.54 -6.03 7.85
CA LYS A 101 26.67 -4.68 8.37
C LYS A 101 28.11 -4.15 8.31
N ASP A 102 29.06 -4.97 8.71
CA ASP A 102 30.44 -4.56 8.86
C ASP A 102 31.30 -4.97 7.67
N LYS A 103 32.11 -4.03 7.16
CA LYS A 103 33.08 -4.27 6.10
C LYS A 103 34.07 -5.39 6.48
N ALA A 104 34.44 -5.47 7.75
CA ALA A 104 35.36 -6.52 8.25
C ALA A 104 34.77 -7.93 8.04
N THR A 105 33.46 -8.10 8.24
CA THR A 105 32.75 -9.36 7.97
C THR A 105 32.75 -9.67 6.48
N GLN A 106 32.44 -8.66 5.64
CA GLN A 106 32.47 -8.81 4.17
C GLN A 106 33.86 -9.26 3.68
N ASP A 107 34.92 -8.68 4.23
CA ASP A 107 36.33 -8.98 3.86
C ASP A 107 36.73 -10.42 4.19
N LEU A 108 36.08 -11.09 5.16
CA LEU A 108 36.35 -12.52 5.46
C LEU A 108 35.96 -13.44 4.28
N PHE A 109 35.04 -13.03 3.46
CA PHE A 109 34.55 -13.79 2.32
C PHE A 109 35.34 -13.52 1.04
N LEU A 110 35.97 -12.35 0.91
CA LEU A 110 36.68 -11.98 -0.31
C LEU A 110 37.82 -12.96 -0.63
N GLY A 111 37.88 -13.38 -1.91
CA GLY A 111 38.88 -14.31 -2.40
C GLY A 111 38.65 -15.76 -1.99
N LYS A 112 37.62 -16.10 -1.23
CA LYS A 112 37.23 -17.47 -0.92
C LYS A 112 36.71 -18.19 -2.15
N LYS A 113 36.71 -19.52 -2.13
CA LYS A 113 36.30 -20.40 -3.22
C LYS A 113 35.12 -21.27 -2.80
N VAL A 114 34.50 -21.89 -3.79
CA VAL A 114 33.50 -22.94 -3.53
C VAL A 114 34.12 -24.05 -2.67
N GLY A 115 33.40 -24.44 -1.62
CA GLY A 115 33.82 -25.39 -0.61
C GLY A 115 34.53 -24.77 0.61
N ASP A 116 34.91 -23.49 0.55
CA ASP A 116 35.47 -22.80 1.73
C ASP A 116 34.38 -22.54 2.77
N VAL A 117 34.81 -22.56 4.03
CA VAL A 117 33.96 -22.27 5.19
C VAL A 117 34.39 -20.94 5.80
N VAL A 118 33.46 -20.08 6.07
CA VAL A 118 33.67 -18.79 6.73
C VAL A 118 32.84 -18.74 8.01
N THR A 119 33.54 -18.62 9.16
CA THR A 119 32.89 -18.47 10.46
C THR A 119 32.61 -17.00 10.73
N VAL A 120 31.34 -16.68 11.09
CA VAL A 120 30.90 -15.34 11.45
C VAL A 120 30.13 -15.38 12.75
N ASN A 121 30.18 -14.29 13.53
CA ASN A 121 29.39 -14.17 14.75
C ASN A 121 28.04 -13.46 14.46
N THR A 122 26.96 -13.99 14.99
CA THR A 122 25.61 -13.45 14.75
C THR A 122 25.38 -12.06 15.36
N LYS A 123 26.17 -11.68 16.37
CA LYS A 123 26.03 -10.38 17.03
C LYS A 123 26.40 -9.24 16.10
N GLY A 124 25.40 -8.47 15.68
CA GLY A 124 25.59 -7.35 14.77
C GLY A 124 26.01 -7.78 13.36
N LEU A 125 25.70 -8.99 12.94
CA LEU A 125 26.02 -9.52 11.62
C LEU A 125 25.30 -8.76 10.52
N PHE A 126 24.04 -8.41 10.76
CA PHE A 126 23.16 -7.67 9.87
C PHE A 126 22.76 -6.33 10.48
N GLU A 127 22.16 -5.45 9.67
CA GLU A 127 21.62 -4.17 10.16
C GLU A 127 20.40 -4.35 11.11
N ASP A 128 19.57 -5.35 10.84
CA ASP A 128 18.41 -5.72 11.63
C ASP A 128 18.55 -7.17 12.10
N ASP A 129 18.44 -7.41 13.41
CA ASP A 129 18.49 -8.75 14.00
C ASP A 129 17.41 -9.69 13.43
N HIS A 130 16.27 -9.17 12.92
CA HIS A 130 15.25 -9.98 12.28
C HIS A 130 15.74 -10.68 11.00
N GLN A 131 16.79 -10.18 10.35
CA GLN A 131 17.41 -10.84 9.21
C GLN A 131 18.04 -12.20 9.59
N LEU A 132 18.36 -12.43 10.87
CA LEU A 132 18.77 -13.74 11.36
C LEU A 132 17.66 -14.80 11.18
N MET A 133 16.37 -14.40 11.26
CA MET A 133 15.25 -15.30 10.97
C MET A 133 15.25 -15.72 9.51
N ASP A 134 15.54 -14.80 8.61
CA ASP A 134 15.53 -15.07 7.17
C ASP A 134 16.69 -15.95 6.74
N TYR A 135 17.90 -15.65 7.21
CA TYR A 135 19.13 -16.30 6.76
C TYR A 135 19.50 -17.55 7.56
N LEU A 136 19.18 -17.60 8.87
CA LEU A 136 19.52 -18.74 9.73
C LEU A 136 18.31 -19.58 10.16
N LYS A 137 17.08 -19.11 9.91
CA LYS A 137 15.82 -19.74 10.34
C LYS A 137 15.70 -19.93 11.85
N VAL A 138 16.31 -19.05 12.62
CA VAL A 138 16.11 -18.99 14.07
C VAL A 138 14.75 -18.41 14.41
N GLY A 139 14.14 -18.85 15.52
CA GLY A 139 12.84 -18.37 15.96
C GLY A 139 12.90 -16.91 16.45
N HIS A 140 11.79 -16.17 16.28
CA HIS A 140 11.67 -14.75 16.67
C HIS A 140 12.11 -14.48 18.12
N ASP A 141 11.79 -15.36 19.05
CA ASP A 141 12.11 -15.18 20.46
C ASP A 141 13.62 -15.27 20.77
N ASN A 142 14.40 -15.80 19.83
CA ASN A 142 15.84 -16.06 19.98
C ASN A 142 16.72 -15.11 19.17
N VAL A 143 16.18 -14.19 18.37
CA VAL A 143 16.98 -13.34 17.48
C VAL A 143 17.62 -12.17 18.20
N HIS A 144 16.95 -11.59 19.21
CA HIS A 144 17.45 -10.40 19.89
C HIS A 144 18.63 -10.73 20.80
N GLY A 145 19.78 -10.17 20.44
CA GLY A 145 21.03 -10.36 21.22
C GLY A 145 21.68 -11.71 21.04
N LEU A 146 21.29 -12.49 20.02
CA LEU A 146 21.95 -13.76 19.71
C LEU A 146 23.43 -13.51 19.37
N ALA A 147 24.32 -14.16 20.09
CA ALA A 147 25.75 -13.99 19.97
C ALA A 147 26.44 -15.37 19.92
N ILE A 148 26.29 -16.04 18.78
CA ILE A 148 26.87 -17.36 18.49
C ILE A 148 27.71 -17.31 17.23
N ASP A 149 28.70 -18.18 17.10
CA ASP A 149 29.40 -18.35 15.86
C ASP A 149 28.67 -19.32 14.95
N VAL A 150 28.54 -18.97 13.69
CA VAL A 150 27.95 -19.81 12.64
C VAL A 150 28.90 -19.93 11.48
N ASP A 151 28.93 -21.11 10.89
CA ASP A 151 29.77 -21.43 9.74
C ASP A 151 28.92 -21.27 8.47
N PHE A 152 29.45 -20.54 7.49
CA PHE A 152 28.89 -20.48 6.14
C PHE A 152 29.77 -21.24 5.18
N THR A 153 29.26 -22.36 4.67
CA THR A 153 29.93 -23.15 3.64
C THR A 153 29.50 -22.67 2.26
N ILE A 154 30.41 -22.23 1.43
CA ILE A 154 30.16 -21.71 0.10
C ILE A 154 29.93 -22.87 -0.87
N GLU A 155 28.73 -22.98 -1.45
CA GLU A 155 28.38 -24.03 -2.41
C GLU A 155 28.42 -23.53 -3.88
N ALA A 156 28.12 -22.26 -4.12
CA ALA A 156 28.24 -21.64 -5.43
C ALA A 156 28.53 -20.14 -5.29
N ILE A 157 29.29 -19.62 -6.25
CA ILE A 157 29.61 -18.19 -6.37
C ILE A 157 29.13 -17.73 -7.74
N THR A 158 28.30 -16.68 -7.78
CA THR A 158 27.82 -16.11 -9.04
C THR A 158 27.95 -14.58 -8.99
N ILE A 159 28.06 -13.97 -10.17
CA ILE A 159 27.82 -12.53 -10.35
C ILE A 159 26.63 -12.38 -11.28
N SER A 160 25.81 -11.37 -11.03
CA SER A 160 24.74 -11.03 -11.94
C SER A 160 25.27 -10.18 -13.08
N GLU A 161 25.33 -10.74 -14.28
CA GLU A 161 25.57 -9.94 -15.49
C GLU A 161 24.25 -9.21 -15.84
N PRO A 162 24.27 -7.86 -15.96
CA PRO A 162 23.07 -7.12 -16.32
C PRO A 162 22.49 -7.63 -17.65
N ALA A 163 21.17 -7.79 -17.74
CA ALA A 163 20.51 -8.21 -18.96
C ALA A 163 20.80 -7.22 -20.09
N GLU A 164 20.98 -7.75 -21.29
CA GLU A 164 21.04 -6.92 -22.49
C GLU A 164 19.69 -6.25 -22.75
N LEU A 165 19.73 -4.96 -23.10
CA LEU A 165 18.54 -4.21 -23.50
C LEU A 165 18.21 -4.53 -24.97
N ASN A 166 17.64 -5.69 -25.20
CA ASN A 166 17.29 -6.21 -26.52
C ASN A 166 15.79 -6.52 -26.64
N GLN A 167 15.36 -6.89 -27.85
CA GLN A 167 13.95 -7.15 -28.14
C GLN A 167 13.37 -8.28 -27.29
N GLU A 168 14.14 -9.30 -26.97
CA GLU A 168 13.68 -10.43 -26.15
C GLU A 168 13.30 -9.96 -24.72
N LEU A 169 14.12 -9.11 -24.13
CA LEU A 169 13.82 -8.51 -22.82
C LEU A 169 12.60 -7.59 -22.91
N PHE A 170 12.51 -6.77 -23.96
CA PHE A 170 11.38 -5.86 -24.13
C PHE A 170 10.06 -6.60 -24.32
N ASP A 171 10.05 -7.64 -25.14
CA ASP A 171 8.86 -8.47 -25.38
C ASP A 171 8.43 -9.23 -24.12
N LYS A 172 9.39 -9.68 -23.30
CA LYS A 172 9.11 -10.34 -22.04
C LYS A 172 8.47 -9.39 -21.00
N LEU A 173 8.89 -8.12 -20.98
CA LEU A 173 8.40 -7.13 -20.01
C LEU A 173 7.08 -6.48 -20.41
N PHE A 174 6.93 -6.16 -21.68
CA PHE A 174 5.83 -5.32 -22.18
C PHE A 174 4.92 -6.02 -23.18
N GLY A 175 5.26 -7.24 -23.56
CA GLY A 175 4.61 -7.97 -24.64
C GLY A 175 5.18 -7.64 -26.02
N PRO A 176 5.02 -8.57 -27.00
CA PRO A 176 5.64 -8.46 -28.32
C PRO A 176 5.29 -7.17 -29.05
N GLY A 177 6.30 -6.45 -29.49
CA GLY A 177 6.17 -5.28 -30.37
C GLY A 177 5.72 -3.98 -29.69
N ASN A 178 5.54 -3.97 -28.37
CA ASN A 178 5.14 -2.75 -27.63
C ASN A 178 6.32 -1.81 -27.33
N VAL A 179 7.53 -2.34 -27.25
CA VAL A 179 8.77 -1.60 -27.05
C VAL A 179 9.81 -2.14 -28.03
N ALA A 180 10.38 -1.29 -28.85
CA ALA A 180 11.32 -1.70 -29.91
C ALA A 180 12.75 -1.14 -29.72
N SER A 181 12.95 -0.21 -28.79
CA SER A 181 14.21 0.46 -28.57
C SER A 181 14.40 0.84 -27.07
N LEU A 182 15.63 1.18 -26.71
CA LEU A 182 15.91 1.76 -25.39
C LEU A 182 15.15 3.08 -25.17
N GLU A 183 14.96 3.86 -26.22
CA GLU A 183 14.22 5.13 -26.16
C GLU A 183 12.73 4.84 -25.85
N ASP A 184 12.14 3.85 -26.52
CA ASP A 184 10.77 3.41 -26.24
C ASP A 184 10.63 2.85 -24.81
N LEU A 185 11.63 2.09 -24.33
CA LEU A 185 11.67 1.59 -22.97
C LEU A 185 11.66 2.75 -21.95
N LYS A 186 12.54 3.74 -22.14
CA LYS A 186 12.60 4.92 -21.30
C LYS A 186 11.31 5.75 -21.36
N ALA A 187 10.72 5.91 -22.53
CA ALA A 187 9.44 6.58 -22.69
C ALA A 187 8.31 5.86 -21.95
N LYS A 188 8.30 4.53 -22.02
CA LYS A 188 7.30 3.72 -21.30
C LYS A 188 7.47 3.78 -19.79
N ILE A 189 8.70 3.69 -19.29
CA ILE A 189 9.03 3.86 -17.86
C ILE A 189 8.56 5.25 -17.36
N LYS A 190 8.84 6.29 -18.17
CA LYS A 190 8.41 7.66 -17.86
C LYS A 190 6.89 7.76 -17.78
N GLU A 191 6.17 7.27 -18.77
CA GLU A 191 4.71 7.26 -18.83
C GLU A 191 4.10 6.57 -17.61
N ASP A 192 4.61 5.38 -17.27
CA ASP A 192 4.10 4.59 -16.16
C ASP A 192 4.37 5.27 -14.81
N ALA A 193 5.59 5.84 -14.62
CA ALA A 193 5.93 6.58 -13.41
C ALA A 193 5.09 7.85 -13.26
N GLU A 194 4.95 8.64 -14.32
CA GLU A 194 4.14 9.88 -14.32
C GLU A 194 2.65 9.59 -14.11
N SER A 195 2.14 8.47 -14.62
CA SER A 195 0.78 8.01 -14.34
C SER A 195 0.57 7.68 -12.87
N GLN A 196 1.53 7.01 -12.22
CA GLN A 196 1.48 6.74 -10.78
C GLN A 196 1.58 8.03 -9.96
N PHE A 197 2.47 8.94 -10.34
CA PHE A 197 2.59 10.24 -9.66
C PHE A 197 1.34 11.09 -9.79
N ALA A 198 0.69 11.08 -10.97
CA ALA A 198 -0.58 11.77 -11.18
C ALA A 198 -1.68 11.23 -10.25
N GLN A 199 -1.76 9.91 -10.05
CA GLN A 199 -2.71 9.32 -9.11
C GLN A 199 -2.43 9.75 -7.66
N GLN A 200 -1.17 9.77 -7.25
CA GLN A 200 -0.79 10.24 -5.91
C GLN A 200 -1.08 11.73 -5.73
N ALA A 201 -0.81 12.53 -6.75
CA ALA A 201 -1.11 13.96 -6.75
C ALA A 201 -2.62 14.24 -6.67
N ASP A 202 -3.44 13.47 -7.39
CA ASP A 202 -4.90 13.58 -7.34
C ASP A 202 -5.45 13.14 -5.97
N GLN A 203 -4.90 12.10 -5.35
CA GLN A 203 -5.26 11.69 -3.98
C GLN A 203 -4.90 12.78 -2.96
N LYS A 204 -3.71 13.36 -3.10
CA LYS A 204 -3.30 14.49 -2.24
C LYS A 204 -4.21 15.69 -2.43
N LEU A 205 -4.51 16.06 -3.67
CA LEU A 205 -5.43 17.15 -3.97
C LEU A 205 -6.81 16.91 -3.34
N LEU A 206 -7.36 15.70 -3.48
CA LEU A 206 -8.63 15.34 -2.85
C LEU A 206 -8.56 15.49 -1.33
N GLY A 207 -7.48 15.02 -0.70
CA GLY A 207 -7.27 15.18 0.74
C GLY A 207 -7.21 16.65 1.16
N ASP A 208 -6.42 17.46 0.46
CA ASP A 208 -6.25 18.89 0.76
C ASP A 208 -7.58 19.67 0.58
N VAL A 209 -8.33 19.39 -0.49
CA VAL A 209 -9.66 19.96 -0.72
C VAL A 209 -10.66 19.54 0.37
N THR A 210 -10.66 18.24 0.71
CA THR A 210 -11.53 17.71 1.77
C THR A 210 -11.26 18.40 3.11
N GLU A 211 -10.01 18.52 3.47
CA GLU A 211 -9.60 19.14 4.73
C GLU A 211 -9.97 20.61 4.76
N PHE A 212 -9.66 21.33 3.68
CA PHE A 212 -10.04 22.73 3.49
C PHE A 212 -11.55 22.94 3.65
N LEU A 213 -12.38 22.14 2.98
CA LEU A 213 -13.82 22.26 3.03
C LEU A 213 -14.38 21.99 4.43
N ILE A 214 -13.85 20.99 5.15
CA ILE A 214 -14.25 20.68 6.53
C ILE A 214 -13.88 21.83 7.48
N GLU A 215 -12.69 22.40 7.33
CA GLU A 215 -12.20 23.47 8.20
C GLU A 215 -12.94 24.80 7.99
N ASN A 216 -13.32 25.09 6.75
CA ASN A 216 -13.91 26.36 6.37
C ASN A 216 -15.45 26.34 6.31
N THR A 217 -16.08 25.17 6.34
CA THR A 217 -17.54 25.05 6.36
C THR A 217 -18.04 24.75 7.78
N LYS A 218 -18.62 25.76 8.44
CA LYS A 218 -19.07 25.63 9.83
C LYS A 218 -20.58 25.39 9.87
N PHE A 219 -20.96 24.35 10.59
CA PHE A 219 -22.35 24.03 10.94
C PHE A 219 -22.37 23.07 12.13
N ASP A 220 -23.49 23.01 12.83
CA ASP A 220 -23.66 22.16 13.98
C ASP A 220 -24.38 20.86 13.56
N LEU A 221 -23.76 19.73 13.86
CA LEU A 221 -24.41 18.44 13.74
C LEU A 221 -25.37 18.22 14.91
N PRO A 222 -26.50 17.50 14.73
CA PRO A 222 -27.39 17.11 15.82
C PRO A 222 -26.72 16.01 16.69
N ALA A 223 -25.65 16.38 17.39
CA ALA A 223 -24.77 15.46 18.10
C ALA A 223 -25.51 14.55 19.08
N GLU A 224 -26.42 15.13 19.90
CA GLU A 224 -27.18 14.36 20.89
C GLU A 224 -28.10 13.31 20.24
N PHE A 225 -28.72 13.66 19.12
CA PHE A 225 -29.51 12.72 18.34
C PHE A 225 -28.61 11.61 17.75
N LEU A 226 -27.46 11.98 17.17
CA LEU A 226 -26.56 11.02 16.53
C LEU A 226 -25.97 10.04 17.54
N LYS A 227 -25.59 10.49 18.73
CA LYS A 227 -25.13 9.62 19.82
C LYS A 227 -26.21 8.63 20.28
N LYS A 228 -27.45 9.09 20.44
CA LYS A 228 -28.60 8.21 20.75
C LYS A 228 -28.84 7.22 19.62
N TRP A 229 -28.76 7.68 18.38
CA TRP A 229 -28.96 6.83 17.22
C TRP A 229 -27.91 5.73 17.13
N LEU A 230 -26.61 6.05 17.38
CA LEU A 230 -25.51 5.07 17.43
C LEU A 230 -25.73 3.98 18.49
N GLN A 231 -26.42 4.29 19.60
CA GLN A 231 -26.76 3.28 20.61
C GLN A 231 -27.81 2.27 20.13
N THR A 232 -28.60 2.64 19.12
CA THR A 232 -29.72 1.82 18.60
C THR A 232 -29.43 1.10 17.32
N VAL A 233 -28.39 1.53 16.58
CA VAL A 233 -28.02 1.02 15.26
C VAL A 233 -26.85 0.02 15.38
N GLY A 234 -26.92 -1.04 14.59
CA GLY A 234 -25.91 -2.07 14.55
C GLY A 234 -26.34 -3.37 15.25
N GLU A 235 -25.53 -4.41 15.06
CA GLU A 235 -25.79 -5.73 15.65
C GLU A 235 -25.60 -5.73 17.17
N LYS A 236 -24.66 -4.90 17.66
CA LYS A 236 -24.39 -4.70 19.08
C LYS A 236 -24.80 -3.29 19.49
N LYS A 237 -25.66 -3.20 20.51
CA LYS A 237 -26.01 -1.91 21.12
C LYS A 237 -24.78 -1.33 21.85
N LEU A 238 -24.50 -0.06 21.58
CA LEU A 238 -23.41 0.66 22.25
C LEU A 238 -23.87 1.24 23.57
N SER A 239 -22.98 1.30 24.56
CA SER A 239 -23.20 2.11 25.76
C SER A 239 -23.14 3.61 25.41
N PRO A 240 -23.63 4.50 26.28
CA PRO A 240 -23.52 5.95 26.08
C PRO A 240 -22.08 6.41 25.88
N GLU A 241 -21.11 5.83 26.63
CA GLU A 241 -19.70 6.14 26.54
C GLU A 241 -19.08 5.62 25.22
N GLU A 242 -19.44 4.41 24.80
CA GLU A 242 -19.04 3.85 23.51
C GLU A 242 -19.59 4.69 22.35
N ALA A 243 -20.83 5.15 22.43
CA ALA A 243 -21.46 6.01 21.42
C ALA A 243 -20.79 7.40 21.34
N GLU A 244 -20.34 7.96 22.44
CA GLU A 244 -19.56 9.21 22.46
C GLU A 244 -18.24 9.06 21.70
N VAL A 245 -17.52 7.99 21.98
CA VAL A 245 -16.24 7.69 21.29
C VAL A 245 -16.46 7.46 19.80
N GLU A 246 -17.48 6.69 19.43
CA GLU A 246 -17.78 6.40 18.03
C GLU A 246 -18.28 7.65 17.26
N TYR A 247 -19.05 8.50 17.93
CA TYR A 247 -19.44 9.79 17.39
C TYR A 247 -18.23 10.68 17.12
N ALA A 248 -17.34 10.83 18.10
CA ALA A 248 -16.12 11.64 17.95
C ALA A 248 -15.23 11.13 16.82
N ARG A 249 -15.16 9.81 16.61
CA ARG A 249 -14.41 9.18 15.54
C ARG A 249 -15.03 9.43 14.16
N SER A 250 -16.36 9.41 14.08
CA SER A 250 -17.11 9.52 12.81
C SER A 250 -17.47 10.95 12.44
N GLU A 251 -17.40 11.92 13.37
CA GLU A 251 -17.86 13.30 13.17
C GLU A 251 -17.27 13.96 11.91
N LYS A 252 -15.94 13.84 11.71
CA LYS A 252 -15.25 14.43 10.55
C LYS A 252 -15.80 13.85 9.24
N GLY A 253 -16.04 12.55 9.19
CA GLY A 253 -16.62 11.87 8.04
C GLY A 253 -18.05 12.28 7.76
N LEU A 254 -18.89 12.41 8.81
CA LEU A 254 -20.28 12.88 8.68
C LEU A 254 -20.36 14.33 8.17
N ARG A 255 -19.48 15.21 8.66
CA ARG A 255 -19.36 16.57 8.15
C ARG A 255 -19.01 16.58 6.66
N PHE A 256 -18.02 15.79 6.27
CA PHE A 256 -17.61 15.70 4.87
C PHE A 256 -18.72 15.18 3.98
N GLN A 257 -19.47 14.15 4.37
CA GLN A 257 -20.60 13.62 3.59
C GLN A 257 -21.67 14.70 3.31
N LEU A 258 -21.96 15.54 4.31
CA LEU A 258 -22.93 16.64 4.12
C LEU A 258 -22.39 17.72 3.18
N ILE A 259 -21.12 18.06 3.32
CA ILE A 259 -20.41 19.02 2.45
C ILE A 259 -20.37 18.50 1.00
N GLU A 260 -19.97 17.24 0.82
CA GLU A 260 -19.93 16.57 -0.49
C GLU A 260 -21.31 16.57 -1.17
N GLY A 261 -22.36 16.15 -0.43
CA GLY A 261 -23.72 16.17 -0.94
C GLY A 261 -24.17 17.58 -1.37
N ARG A 262 -23.79 18.61 -0.61
CA ARG A 262 -24.07 20.00 -0.95
C ARG A 262 -23.27 20.47 -2.17
N ALA A 263 -21.99 20.09 -2.27
CA ALA A 263 -21.14 20.41 -3.41
C ALA A 263 -21.67 19.79 -4.72
N LEU A 264 -22.06 18.52 -4.67
CA LEU A 264 -22.65 17.81 -5.82
C LEU A 264 -23.94 18.50 -6.28
N ALA A 265 -24.84 18.85 -5.33
CA ALA A 265 -26.10 19.51 -5.63
C ALA A 265 -25.89 20.92 -6.22
N GLN A 266 -24.97 21.70 -5.65
CA GLN A 266 -24.66 23.06 -6.10
C GLN A 266 -24.01 23.08 -7.49
N SER A 267 -23.20 22.06 -7.79
CA SER A 267 -22.51 21.90 -9.08
C SER A 267 -23.35 21.18 -10.13
N ASN A 268 -24.59 20.78 -9.80
CA ASN A 268 -25.47 19.96 -10.65
C ASN A 268 -24.80 18.67 -11.16
N ILE A 269 -23.92 18.09 -10.36
CA ILE A 269 -23.25 16.82 -10.68
C ILE A 269 -24.17 15.68 -10.30
N GLN A 270 -24.51 14.86 -11.30
CA GLN A 270 -25.26 13.62 -11.11
C GLN A 270 -24.38 12.45 -11.51
N ILE A 271 -24.16 11.54 -10.57
CA ILE A 271 -23.42 10.31 -10.84
C ILE A 271 -24.38 9.29 -11.43
N THR A 272 -24.15 8.91 -12.66
CA THR A 272 -24.97 7.89 -13.35
C THR A 272 -24.43 6.48 -13.05
N PHE A 273 -25.27 5.47 -13.32
CA PHE A 273 -24.85 4.08 -13.21
C PHE A 273 -23.68 3.74 -14.16
N GLU A 274 -23.62 4.36 -15.32
CA GLU A 274 -22.51 4.20 -16.27
C GLU A 274 -21.22 4.82 -15.76
N ASP A 275 -21.28 5.95 -15.03
CA ASP A 275 -20.10 6.53 -14.37
C ASP A 275 -19.55 5.58 -13.31
N LEU A 276 -20.43 4.96 -12.50
CA LEU A 276 -20.06 3.97 -11.50
C LEU A 276 -19.40 2.74 -12.14
N LYS A 277 -19.98 2.21 -13.21
CA LYS A 277 -19.39 1.08 -13.94
C LYS A 277 -18.01 1.42 -14.49
N SER A 278 -17.87 2.58 -15.12
CA SER A 278 -16.62 3.03 -15.71
C SER A 278 -15.53 3.19 -14.66
N PHE A 279 -15.87 3.79 -13.51
CA PHE A 279 -14.98 3.95 -12.38
C PHE A 279 -14.55 2.60 -11.78
N THR A 280 -15.52 1.70 -11.56
CA THR A 280 -15.27 0.36 -11.03
C THR A 280 -14.39 -0.45 -11.99
N ALA A 281 -14.68 -0.40 -13.28
CA ALA A 281 -13.87 -1.06 -14.31
C ALA A 281 -12.41 -0.57 -14.32
N LYS A 282 -12.22 0.75 -14.18
CA LYS A 282 -10.88 1.35 -14.06
C LYS A 282 -10.12 0.83 -12.84
N ASN A 283 -10.77 0.79 -11.67
CA ASN A 283 -10.17 0.30 -10.44
C ASN A 283 -9.82 -1.19 -10.52
N ILE A 284 -10.71 -2.01 -11.11
CA ILE A 284 -10.46 -3.43 -11.31
C ILE A 284 -9.25 -3.64 -12.20
N ARG A 285 -9.13 -2.92 -13.34
CA ARG A 285 -7.95 -3.01 -14.20
C ARG A 285 -6.66 -2.65 -13.47
N GLN A 286 -6.69 -1.62 -12.63
CA GLN A 286 -5.54 -1.23 -11.81
C GLN A 286 -5.14 -2.32 -10.81
N GLN A 287 -6.11 -2.92 -10.13
CA GLN A 287 -5.85 -4.04 -9.22
C GLN A 287 -5.28 -5.25 -9.96
N MET A 288 -5.87 -5.63 -11.09
CA MET A 288 -5.38 -6.74 -11.92
C MET A 288 -3.93 -6.50 -12.38
N ALA A 289 -3.60 -5.27 -12.77
CA ALA A 289 -2.23 -4.89 -13.15
C ALA A 289 -1.23 -5.06 -11.98
N GLN A 290 -1.62 -4.72 -10.74
CA GLN A 290 -0.79 -4.93 -9.55
C GLN A 290 -0.51 -6.42 -9.27
N PHE A 291 -1.42 -7.32 -9.68
CA PHE A 291 -1.25 -8.77 -9.60
C PHE A 291 -0.64 -9.40 -10.86
N GLY A 292 -0.05 -8.59 -11.74
CA GLY A 292 0.65 -9.07 -12.94
C GLY A 292 -0.23 -9.30 -14.18
N GLN A 293 -1.54 -9.03 -14.10
CA GLN A 293 -2.45 -9.06 -15.25
C GLN A 293 -2.54 -7.67 -15.91
N THR A 294 -1.56 -7.35 -16.73
CA THR A 294 -1.41 -6.01 -17.30
C THR A 294 -2.42 -5.68 -18.41
N ASN A 295 -3.03 -6.69 -19.05
CA ASN A 295 -3.97 -6.53 -20.14
C ASN A 295 -5.24 -7.41 -19.97
N PRO A 296 -6.08 -7.16 -18.95
CA PRO A 296 -7.33 -7.90 -18.80
C PRO A 296 -8.30 -7.53 -19.93
N THR A 297 -9.02 -8.53 -20.44
CA THR A 297 -10.05 -8.31 -21.46
C THR A 297 -11.24 -7.55 -20.89
N ASP A 298 -11.99 -6.87 -21.76
CA ASP A 298 -13.19 -6.16 -21.32
C ASP A 298 -14.25 -7.11 -20.74
N GLU A 299 -14.34 -8.35 -21.23
CA GLU A 299 -15.24 -9.38 -20.71
C GLU A 299 -14.88 -9.78 -19.26
N GLU A 300 -13.61 -9.98 -18.95
CA GLU A 300 -13.13 -10.30 -17.61
C GLU A 300 -13.44 -9.17 -16.63
N VAL A 301 -13.17 -7.93 -17.03
CA VAL A 301 -13.47 -6.74 -16.21
C VAL A 301 -14.97 -6.59 -16.00
N GLN A 302 -15.79 -6.68 -17.05
CA GLN A 302 -17.25 -6.57 -16.96
C GLN A 302 -17.86 -7.70 -16.13
N GLY A 303 -17.32 -8.91 -16.20
CA GLY A 303 -17.74 -10.02 -15.36
C GLY A 303 -17.55 -9.79 -13.86
N ILE A 304 -16.55 -8.98 -13.47
CA ILE A 304 -16.31 -8.58 -12.07
C ILE A 304 -17.20 -7.38 -11.69
N VAL A 305 -17.36 -6.41 -12.59
CA VAL A 305 -18.23 -5.22 -12.37
C VAL A 305 -19.70 -5.61 -12.15
N ALA A 306 -20.14 -6.72 -12.75
CA ALA A 306 -21.53 -7.18 -12.69
C ALA A 306 -21.87 -7.97 -11.41
N ARG A 307 -20.90 -8.28 -10.57
CA ARG A 307 -21.07 -8.97 -9.27
C ARG A 307 -21.13 -7.98 -8.12
#